data_126d2524dc56a728561c172cc3258582
#
_entry.id   126d2524dc56a728561c172cc3258582
#
_cell.length_a   1.000
_cell.length_b   1.000
_cell.length_c   1.000
_cell.angle_alpha   90.00
_cell.angle_beta   90.00
_cell.angle_gamma   90.00
#
_symmetry.space_group_name_H-M   'P 1'
#
loop_
_entity.id
_entity.type
_entity.pdbx_description
1 polymer ?
#
loop_
_entity_poly.entity_id
_entity_poly.type
_entity_poly.pdbx_seq_one_letter_code
_entity_poly.pdbx_strand_id
1 'polypeptide(L)'
;MRKLIEQINDRLKPYYSLLTMVFFFITSIISLFSLLSSPKDLGVEVSYEKINLPSTLQDSYNNVFNYIQQNSDDNAIKQNTTVLYKYLIDTQEQKTIKITNNTKEIINEINLRDCGVVELTSYGVSTSMKVSKESDDILKNIRYDSKSRILTVNEPLSLMPGETLYLNLWGSFAHGREEDNLFVNYHNKLASINLSKKYIGMAALLAEYYIPFFALLLMFIVVSGYYITKYAQNANKENASDNC
;
A
#
# COMPACT_ATOMS: atom_id res chain seq x y z
N MET A 1 12.53 45.86 -7.79
CA MET A 1 11.97 44.77 -6.97
C MET A 1 11.02 45.25 -5.86
N ARG A 2 11.43 46.21 -5.01
CA ARG A 2 10.60 46.76 -3.90
C ARG A 2 9.26 47.36 -4.35
N LYS A 3 9.23 48.18 -5.41
CA LYS A 3 8.01 48.77 -5.98
C LYS A 3 7.03 47.73 -6.53
N LEU A 4 7.56 46.61 -7.08
CA LEU A 4 6.72 45.53 -7.60
C LEU A 4 6.04 44.73 -6.48
N ILE A 5 6.76 44.51 -5.36
CA ILE A 5 6.23 43.88 -4.16
C ILE A 5 5.13 44.74 -3.51
N GLU A 6 5.34 46.06 -3.43
CA GLU A 6 4.36 47.02 -2.91
C GLU A 6 3.08 47.04 -3.78
N GLN A 7 3.23 47.07 -5.10
CA GLN A 7 2.07 47.01 -6.02
C GLN A 7 1.28 45.69 -5.90
N ILE A 8 1.98 44.55 -5.73
CA ILE A 8 1.31 43.24 -5.52
C ILE A 8 0.60 43.24 -4.18
N ASN A 9 1.25 43.73 -3.14
CA ASN A 9 0.70 43.81 -1.77
C ASN A 9 -0.59 44.64 -1.73
N ASP A 10 -0.58 45.83 -2.35
CA ASP A 10 -1.76 46.72 -2.40
C ASP A 10 -2.93 46.09 -3.18
N ARG A 11 -2.64 45.32 -4.24
CA ARG A 11 -3.67 44.59 -4.97
C ARG A 11 -4.22 43.40 -4.19
N LEU A 12 -3.42 42.75 -3.35
CA LEU A 12 -3.80 41.61 -2.55
C LEU A 12 -4.50 41.99 -1.24
N LYS A 13 -4.24 43.19 -0.72
CA LYS A 13 -4.78 43.69 0.55
C LYS A 13 -6.31 43.50 0.73
N PRO A 14 -7.16 43.76 -0.26
CA PRO A 14 -8.62 43.52 -0.13
C PRO A 14 -8.98 42.04 -0.07
N TYR A 15 -8.05 41.13 -0.41
CA TYR A 15 -8.27 39.69 -0.43
C TYR A 15 -7.67 38.96 0.77
N TYR A 16 -6.95 39.66 1.67
CA TYR A 16 -6.27 39.02 2.81
C TYR A 16 -7.23 38.26 3.71
N SER A 17 -8.41 38.82 3.98
CA SER A 17 -9.43 38.15 4.79
C SER A 17 -9.90 36.85 4.15
N LEU A 18 -10.13 36.87 2.83
CA LEU A 18 -10.53 35.69 2.08
C LEU A 18 -9.41 34.62 2.04
N LEU A 19 -8.17 35.05 1.77
CA LEU A 19 -7.00 34.17 1.75
C LEU A 19 -6.77 33.52 3.11
N THR A 20 -6.90 34.28 4.19
CA THR A 20 -6.77 33.77 5.56
C THR A 20 -7.85 32.73 5.86
N MET A 21 -9.10 32.99 5.46
CA MET A 21 -10.21 32.05 5.66
C MET A 21 -9.98 30.75 4.87
N VAL A 22 -9.54 30.83 3.61
CA VAL A 22 -9.24 29.67 2.77
C VAL A 22 -8.07 28.88 3.37
N PHE A 23 -7.00 29.55 3.81
CA PHE A 23 -5.86 28.91 4.44
C PHE A 23 -6.25 28.18 5.74
N PHE A 24 -7.07 28.82 6.59
CA PHE A 24 -7.58 28.21 7.81
C PHE A 24 -8.45 26.99 7.51
N PHE A 25 -9.29 27.07 6.47
CA PHE A 25 -10.14 25.94 6.07
C PHE A 25 -9.30 24.74 5.55
N ILE A 26 -8.27 25.00 4.74
CA ILE A 26 -7.34 23.97 4.24
C ILE A 26 -6.58 23.32 5.39
N THR A 27 -6.02 24.11 6.30
CA THR A 27 -5.29 23.59 7.45
C THR A 27 -6.19 22.78 8.39
N SER A 28 -7.44 23.21 8.58
CA SER A 28 -8.43 22.48 9.37
C SER A 28 -8.78 21.12 8.74
N ILE A 29 -8.95 21.08 7.42
CA ILE A 29 -9.19 19.82 6.68
C ILE A 29 -7.97 18.89 6.80
N ILE A 30 -6.77 19.39 6.58
CA ILE A 30 -5.53 18.59 6.70
C ILE A 30 -5.38 18.04 8.11
N SER A 31 -5.65 18.87 9.15
CA SER A 31 -5.60 18.45 10.54
C SER A 31 -6.65 17.39 10.86
N LEU A 32 -7.87 17.53 10.34
CA LEU A 32 -8.93 16.55 10.50
C LEU A 32 -8.57 15.20 9.84
N PHE A 33 -8.03 15.23 8.62
CA PHE A 33 -7.55 14.02 7.95
C PHE A 33 -6.37 13.38 8.67
N SER A 34 -5.44 14.17 9.21
CA SER A 34 -4.33 13.67 10.02
C SER A 34 -4.82 12.96 11.29
N LEU A 35 -5.86 13.48 11.93
CA LEU A 35 -6.50 12.85 13.10
C LEU A 35 -7.24 11.55 12.75
N LEU A 36 -7.93 11.53 11.60
CA LEU A 36 -8.65 10.35 11.12
C LEU A 36 -7.71 9.28 10.58
N SER A 37 -6.53 9.66 10.10
CA SER A 37 -5.49 8.79 9.53
C SER A 37 -4.41 8.43 10.55
N SER A 38 -4.68 8.55 11.86
CA SER A 38 -3.71 8.15 12.88
C SER A 38 -3.25 6.71 12.61
N PRO A 39 -1.93 6.46 12.57
CA PRO A 39 -1.42 5.13 12.30
C PRO A 39 -2.00 4.16 13.35
N LYS A 40 -2.57 3.06 12.88
CA LYS A 40 -3.05 2.00 13.75
C LYS A 40 -1.85 1.43 14.52
N ASP A 41 -2.06 1.04 15.75
CA ASP A 41 -1.03 0.47 16.62
C ASP A 41 -0.21 -0.61 15.90
N LEU A 42 -0.90 -1.55 15.25
CA LEU A 42 -0.32 -2.56 14.37
C LEU A 42 -0.80 -2.30 12.93
N GLY A 43 0.11 -1.90 12.06
CA GLY A 43 -0.13 -1.77 10.62
C GLY A 43 0.04 -3.11 9.94
N VAL A 44 -0.98 -3.57 9.21
CA VAL A 44 -0.90 -4.78 8.37
C VAL A 44 -1.21 -4.38 6.94
N GLU A 45 -0.24 -4.60 6.05
CA GLU A 45 -0.37 -4.35 4.62
C GLU A 45 -0.18 -5.66 3.85
N VAL A 46 -1.03 -5.90 2.87
CA VAL A 46 -0.92 -7.05 1.96
C VAL A 46 -0.76 -6.56 0.54
N SER A 47 0.22 -7.08 -0.16
CA SER A 47 0.41 -6.82 -1.58
C SER A 47 0.54 -8.12 -2.36
N TYR A 48 0.01 -8.12 -3.60
CA TYR A 48 0.14 -9.21 -4.53
C TYR A 48 0.92 -8.73 -5.75
N GLU A 49 1.90 -9.54 -6.14
CA GLU A 49 2.70 -9.29 -7.35
C GLU A 49 2.61 -10.52 -8.24
N LYS A 50 2.21 -10.32 -9.49
CA LYS A 50 2.27 -11.36 -10.49
C LYS A 50 3.64 -11.34 -11.15
N ILE A 51 4.35 -12.45 -11.05
CA ILE A 51 5.67 -12.62 -11.68
C ILE A 51 5.42 -13.16 -13.08
N ASN A 52 5.58 -12.31 -14.09
CA ASN A 52 5.55 -12.75 -15.48
C ASN A 52 6.99 -13.03 -15.94
N LEU A 53 7.32 -14.30 -16.11
CA LEU A 53 8.60 -14.68 -16.70
C LEU A 53 8.61 -14.29 -18.19
N PRO A 54 9.70 -13.68 -18.70
CA PRO A 54 9.85 -13.44 -20.13
C PRO A 54 9.67 -14.75 -20.94
N SER A 55 8.99 -14.69 -22.07
CA SER A 55 8.74 -15.86 -22.92
C SER A 55 10.02 -16.62 -23.30
N THR A 56 11.09 -15.90 -23.59
CA THR A 56 12.41 -16.47 -23.90
C THR A 56 12.97 -17.31 -22.73
N LEU A 57 12.73 -16.89 -21.50
CA LEU A 57 13.15 -17.62 -20.31
C LEU A 57 12.29 -18.87 -20.13
N GLN A 58 10.99 -18.74 -20.31
CA GLN A 58 10.03 -19.83 -20.23
C GLN A 58 10.32 -20.91 -21.30
N ASP A 59 10.61 -20.51 -22.53
CA ASP A 59 11.01 -21.42 -23.61
C ASP A 59 12.33 -22.13 -23.30
N SER A 60 13.31 -21.41 -22.73
CA SER A 60 14.58 -22.00 -22.31
C SER A 60 14.40 -23.05 -21.23
N TYR A 61 13.57 -22.79 -20.23
CA TYR A 61 13.23 -23.76 -19.19
C TYR A 61 12.53 -24.99 -19.75
N ASN A 62 11.55 -24.79 -20.63
CA ASN A 62 10.83 -25.90 -21.29
C ASN A 62 11.79 -26.79 -22.09
N ASN A 63 12.73 -26.18 -22.81
CA ASN A 63 13.72 -26.92 -23.60
C ASN A 63 14.65 -27.72 -22.70
N VAL A 64 15.18 -27.14 -21.63
CA VAL A 64 16.06 -27.83 -20.66
C VAL A 64 15.31 -28.95 -19.96
N PHE A 65 14.08 -28.69 -19.51
CA PHE A 65 13.23 -29.69 -18.86
C PHE A 65 13.00 -30.89 -19.78
N ASN A 66 12.55 -30.66 -21.02
CA ASN A 66 12.27 -31.67 -21.98
C ASN A 66 13.53 -32.48 -22.34
N TYR A 67 14.69 -31.79 -22.50
CA TYR A 67 15.95 -32.46 -22.76
C TYR A 67 16.36 -33.42 -21.64
N ILE A 68 16.25 -33.01 -20.38
CA ILE A 68 16.58 -33.84 -19.22
C ILE A 68 15.61 -35.02 -19.10
N GLN A 69 14.29 -34.80 -19.31
CA GLN A 69 13.29 -35.86 -19.23
C GLN A 69 13.51 -36.95 -20.30
N GLN A 70 13.99 -36.55 -21.47
CA GLN A 70 14.19 -37.48 -22.61
C GLN A 70 15.54 -38.20 -22.57
N ASN A 71 16.61 -37.54 -22.11
CA ASN A 71 17.95 -38.04 -22.30
C ASN A 71 18.67 -38.44 -21.00
N SER A 72 18.12 -38.16 -19.82
CA SER A 72 18.71 -38.62 -18.57
C SER A 72 18.20 -40.01 -18.23
N ASP A 73 19.10 -40.93 -17.88
CA ASP A 73 18.75 -42.25 -17.34
C ASP A 73 18.59 -42.23 -15.80
N ASP A 74 19.01 -41.12 -15.15
CA ASP A 74 18.92 -40.95 -13.71
C ASP A 74 17.54 -40.43 -13.27
N ASN A 75 16.80 -41.30 -12.60
CA ASN A 75 15.47 -40.97 -12.08
C ASN A 75 15.49 -39.87 -11.02
N ALA A 76 16.57 -39.76 -10.23
CA ALA A 76 16.69 -38.68 -9.23
C ALA A 76 16.85 -37.32 -9.90
N ILE A 77 17.62 -37.24 -10.98
CA ILE A 77 17.77 -36.01 -11.78
C ILE A 77 16.43 -35.63 -12.43
N LYS A 78 15.71 -36.59 -13.02
CA LYS A 78 14.38 -36.33 -13.58
C LYS A 78 13.41 -35.80 -12.54
N GLN A 79 13.37 -36.44 -11.37
CA GLN A 79 12.47 -36.02 -10.29
C GLN A 79 12.81 -34.64 -9.76
N ASN A 80 14.09 -34.36 -9.50
CA ASN A 80 14.54 -33.05 -9.04
C ASN A 80 14.25 -31.95 -10.07
N THR A 81 14.45 -32.25 -11.36
CA THR A 81 14.15 -31.30 -12.44
C THR A 81 12.66 -31.05 -12.55
N THR A 82 11.81 -32.07 -12.34
CA THR A 82 10.34 -31.91 -12.31
C THR A 82 9.92 -31.01 -11.15
N VAL A 83 10.51 -31.18 -9.97
CA VAL A 83 10.25 -30.34 -8.82
C VAL A 83 10.67 -28.89 -9.09
N LEU A 84 11.87 -28.67 -9.62
CA LEU A 84 12.37 -27.35 -10.01
C LEU A 84 11.47 -26.67 -11.05
N TYR A 85 11.05 -27.41 -12.08
CA TYR A 85 10.16 -26.92 -13.13
C TYR A 85 8.81 -26.50 -12.55
N LYS A 86 8.25 -27.35 -11.67
CA LYS A 86 7.01 -27.03 -10.96
C LYS A 86 7.15 -25.75 -10.12
N TYR A 87 8.24 -25.61 -9.36
CA TYR A 87 8.52 -24.39 -8.58
C TYR A 87 8.56 -23.15 -9.46
N LEU A 88 9.21 -23.20 -10.61
CA LEU A 88 9.34 -22.07 -11.52
C LEU A 88 8.00 -21.66 -12.18
N ILE A 89 7.14 -22.63 -12.49
CA ILE A 89 5.85 -22.36 -13.13
C ILE A 89 4.79 -21.95 -12.10
N ASP A 90 4.76 -22.63 -10.96
CA ASP A 90 3.75 -22.38 -9.93
C ASP A 90 4.07 -21.11 -9.12
N THR A 91 5.32 -20.59 -9.18
CA THR A 91 5.71 -19.33 -8.53
C THR A 91 5.29 -18.10 -9.33
N GLN A 92 4.10 -18.13 -9.93
CA GLN A 92 3.64 -16.99 -10.74
C GLN A 92 3.10 -15.84 -9.91
N GLU A 93 2.84 -16.05 -8.63
CA GLU A 93 2.30 -15.04 -7.73
C GLU A 93 3.12 -14.97 -6.45
N GLN A 94 3.37 -13.74 -6.01
CA GLN A 94 3.94 -13.45 -4.72
C GLN A 94 2.94 -12.65 -3.90
N LYS A 95 2.66 -13.13 -2.69
CA LYS A 95 1.92 -12.41 -1.67
C LYS A 95 2.90 -11.93 -0.61
N THR A 96 2.96 -10.64 -0.36
CA THR A 96 3.76 -10.07 0.73
C THR A 96 2.82 -9.56 1.81
N ILE A 97 2.99 -10.07 3.02
CA ILE A 97 2.32 -9.58 4.23
C ILE A 97 3.35 -8.78 5.02
N LYS A 98 3.11 -7.49 5.16
CA LYS A 98 3.95 -6.56 5.91
C LYS A 98 3.25 -6.20 7.21
N ILE A 99 3.89 -6.44 8.33
CA ILE A 99 3.36 -6.15 9.68
C ILE A 99 4.31 -5.15 10.34
N THR A 100 3.81 -3.98 10.71
CA THR A 100 4.61 -2.89 11.30
C THR A 100 4.05 -2.51 12.67
N ASN A 101 4.91 -2.48 13.67
CA ASN A 101 4.59 -1.92 14.97
C ASN A 101 4.74 -0.39 14.92
N ASN A 102 3.64 0.34 14.89
CA ASN A 102 3.61 1.80 14.85
C ASN A 102 3.61 2.44 16.26
N THR A 103 3.66 1.64 17.32
CA THR A 103 3.66 2.13 18.71
C THR A 103 5.08 2.40 19.22
N LYS A 104 5.15 3.00 20.39
CA LYS A 104 6.42 3.20 21.14
C LYS A 104 6.74 2.04 22.09
N GLU A 105 5.90 1.03 22.12
CA GLU A 105 6.00 -0.13 23.01
C GLU A 105 6.18 -1.42 22.20
N ILE A 106 6.69 -2.44 22.85
CA ILE A 106 6.80 -3.77 22.24
C ILE A 106 5.40 -4.35 22.10
N ILE A 107 5.02 -4.78 20.91
CA ILE A 107 3.79 -5.55 20.72
C ILE A 107 4.17 -7.03 20.78
N ASN A 108 3.68 -7.71 21.79
CA ASN A 108 3.78 -9.15 21.97
C ASN A 108 2.48 -9.83 21.51
N GLU A 109 2.52 -11.16 21.43
CA GLU A 109 1.35 -12.00 21.16
C GLU A 109 0.68 -11.73 19.81
N ILE A 110 1.51 -11.44 18.79
CA ILE A 110 1.00 -11.31 17.43
C ILE A 110 0.80 -12.70 16.85
N ASN A 111 -0.45 -13.03 16.56
CA ASN A 111 -0.85 -14.28 15.92
C ASN A 111 -1.32 -14.00 14.50
N LEU A 112 -0.84 -14.80 13.54
CA LEU A 112 -1.19 -14.70 12.14
C LEU A 112 -1.82 -16.00 11.66
N ARG A 113 -2.94 -15.88 10.93
CA ARG A 113 -3.60 -16.97 10.23
C ARG A 113 -4.05 -16.49 8.86
N ASP A 114 -3.60 -17.16 7.80
CA ASP A 114 -4.00 -16.88 6.43
C ASP A 114 -4.72 -18.08 5.84
N CYS A 115 -5.98 -17.90 5.52
CA CYS A 115 -6.86 -18.91 4.90
C CYS A 115 -6.96 -18.73 3.38
N GLY A 116 -6.29 -17.72 2.81
CA GLY A 116 -6.31 -17.39 1.37
C GLY A 116 -5.23 -18.09 0.54
N VAL A 117 -4.45 -19.01 1.14
CA VAL A 117 -3.36 -19.72 0.46
C VAL A 117 -3.92 -20.96 -0.20
N VAL A 118 -4.06 -20.96 -1.54
CA VAL A 118 -4.57 -22.12 -2.29
C VAL A 118 -3.49 -23.18 -2.41
N GLU A 119 -2.30 -22.80 -2.82
CA GLU A 119 -1.10 -23.64 -2.90
C GLU A 119 0.11 -22.80 -2.52
N LEU A 120 0.94 -23.30 -1.60
CA LEU A 120 2.16 -22.64 -1.16
C LEU A 120 3.36 -23.41 -1.71
N THR A 121 4.15 -22.74 -2.53
CA THR A 121 5.37 -23.29 -3.12
C THR A 121 6.58 -23.03 -2.23
N SER A 122 6.69 -21.81 -1.71
CA SER A 122 7.77 -21.38 -0.84
C SER A 122 7.34 -20.21 0.03
N TYR A 123 8.08 -19.94 1.10
CA TYR A 123 7.89 -18.75 1.91
C TYR A 123 9.21 -18.29 2.54
N GLY A 124 9.30 -16.99 2.81
CA GLY A 124 10.48 -16.37 3.42
C GLY A 124 10.08 -15.26 4.37
N VAL A 125 10.91 -15.04 5.38
CA VAL A 125 10.70 -13.99 6.38
C VAL A 125 11.91 -13.07 6.38
N SER A 126 11.65 -11.77 6.51
CA SER A 126 12.66 -10.77 6.83
C SER A 126 12.09 -9.73 7.78
N THR A 127 12.97 -9.14 8.59
CA THR A 127 12.59 -8.08 9.52
C THR A 127 13.50 -6.88 9.35
N SER A 128 13.00 -5.69 9.68
CA SER A 128 13.79 -4.45 9.55
C SER A 128 14.87 -4.29 10.64
N MET A 129 14.76 -5.00 11.76
CA MET A 129 15.63 -4.80 12.93
C MET A 129 16.37 -6.05 13.38
N LYS A 130 15.88 -7.24 13.05
CA LYS A 130 16.48 -8.50 13.49
C LYS A 130 17.53 -8.99 12.50
N VAL A 131 18.56 -9.66 13.03
CA VAL A 131 19.56 -10.33 12.19
C VAL A 131 18.97 -11.57 11.52
N SER A 132 19.62 -12.07 10.46
CA SER A 132 19.12 -13.21 9.67
C SER A 132 18.81 -14.45 10.51
N LYS A 133 19.59 -14.74 11.55
CA LYS A 133 19.36 -15.89 12.44
C LYS A 133 17.99 -15.82 13.16
N GLU A 134 17.61 -14.63 13.64
CA GLU A 134 16.31 -14.43 14.30
C GLU A 134 15.17 -14.49 13.29
N SER A 135 15.40 -14.06 12.06
CA SER A 135 14.45 -14.24 10.95
C SER A 135 14.25 -15.72 10.62
N ASP A 136 15.32 -16.53 10.66
CA ASP A 136 15.24 -17.98 10.47
C ASP A 136 14.44 -18.67 11.59
N ASP A 137 14.53 -18.18 12.82
CA ASP A 137 13.75 -18.73 13.93
C ASP A 137 12.26 -18.40 13.77
N ILE A 138 11.92 -17.21 13.27
CA ILE A 138 10.55 -16.87 12.89
C ILE A 138 10.08 -17.76 11.74
N LEU A 139 10.95 -18.01 10.74
CA LEU A 139 10.64 -18.84 9.60
C LEU A 139 10.26 -20.26 10.01
N LYS A 140 10.96 -20.85 11.00
CA LYS A 140 10.66 -22.18 11.54
C LYS A 140 9.33 -22.25 12.26
N ASN A 141 8.85 -21.13 12.78
CA ASN A 141 7.56 -21.00 13.45
C ASN A 141 6.36 -20.96 12.49
N ILE A 142 6.60 -20.72 11.21
CA ILE A 142 5.53 -20.68 10.20
C ILE A 142 5.21 -22.11 9.77
N ARG A 143 3.94 -22.45 9.79
CA ARG A 143 3.42 -23.75 9.35
C ARG A 143 2.32 -23.55 8.31
N TYR A 144 2.43 -24.28 7.21
CA TYR A 144 1.39 -24.40 6.21
C TYR A 144 0.79 -25.81 6.21
N ASP A 145 -0.50 -25.88 6.40
CA ASP A 145 -1.26 -27.13 6.25
C ASP A 145 -1.92 -27.18 4.87
N SER A 146 -1.39 -28.03 4.01
CA SER A 146 -1.88 -28.20 2.64
C SER A 146 -3.29 -28.76 2.54
N LYS A 147 -3.78 -29.48 3.58
CA LYS A 147 -5.14 -30.05 3.58
C LYS A 147 -6.19 -28.98 3.89
N SER A 148 -5.94 -28.18 4.92
CA SER A 148 -6.83 -27.07 5.30
C SER A 148 -6.57 -25.81 4.51
N ARG A 149 -5.42 -25.71 3.78
CA ARG A 149 -4.96 -24.52 3.06
C ARG A 149 -4.80 -23.32 3.97
N ILE A 150 -4.33 -23.57 5.17
CA ILE A 150 -4.14 -22.52 6.19
C ILE A 150 -2.66 -22.39 6.51
N LEU A 151 -2.19 -21.14 6.46
CA LEU A 151 -0.88 -20.77 6.96
C LEU A 151 -1.05 -20.14 8.34
N THR A 152 -0.27 -20.62 9.30
CA THR A 152 -0.30 -20.13 10.69
C THR A 152 1.09 -19.93 11.24
N VAL A 153 1.18 -19.13 12.28
CA VAL A 153 2.36 -19.02 13.13
C VAL A 153 2.12 -19.83 14.39
N ASN A 154 3.01 -20.78 14.70
CA ASN A 154 2.82 -21.67 15.87
C ASN A 154 2.99 -20.94 17.21
N GLU A 155 4.02 -20.08 17.28
CA GLU A 155 4.31 -19.28 18.48
C GLU A 155 4.03 -17.81 18.21
N PRO A 156 3.39 -17.09 19.14
CA PRO A 156 3.12 -15.67 18.97
C PRO A 156 4.40 -14.88 18.66
N LEU A 157 4.33 -13.97 17.71
CA LEU A 157 5.45 -13.10 17.34
C LEU A 157 5.46 -11.86 18.23
N SER A 158 6.66 -11.28 18.36
CA SER A 158 6.85 -9.98 19.01
C SER A 158 7.57 -9.02 18.08
N LEU A 159 7.12 -7.75 18.06
CA LEU A 159 7.74 -6.69 17.27
C LEU A 159 8.15 -5.53 18.17
N MET A 160 9.40 -5.10 18.04
CA MET A 160 9.92 -3.91 18.67
C MET A 160 9.24 -2.63 18.13
N PRO A 161 9.26 -1.50 18.85
CA PRO A 161 8.79 -0.22 18.34
C PRO A 161 9.40 0.12 16.98
N GLY A 162 8.56 0.41 15.97
CA GLY A 162 8.99 0.72 14.61
C GLY A 162 9.51 -0.48 13.80
N GLU A 163 9.52 -1.68 14.36
CA GLU A 163 9.94 -2.88 13.63
C GLU A 163 8.90 -3.29 12.60
N THR A 164 9.39 -3.73 11.44
CA THR A 164 8.56 -4.26 10.37
C THR A 164 8.96 -5.70 10.06
N LEU A 165 8.00 -6.59 10.03
CA LEU A 165 8.11 -7.96 9.58
C LEU A 165 7.55 -8.06 8.16
N TYR A 166 8.30 -8.70 7.27
CA TYR A 166 7.86 -9.08 5.94
C TYR A 166 7.76 -10.59 5.84
N LEU A 167 6.58 -11.08 5.53
CA LEU A 167 6.34 -12.47 5.19
C LEU A 167 6.04 -12.54 3.69
N ASN A 168 6.97 -13.12 2.95
CA ASN A 168 6.85 -13.29 1.51
C ASN A 168 6.41 -14.73 1.23
N LEU A 169 5.32 -14.89 0.53
CA LEU A 169 4.73 -16.16 0.15
C LEU A 169 4.76 -16.27 -1.37
N TRP A 170 5.20 -17.41 -1.88
CA TRP A 170 5.18 -17.73 -3.31
C TRP A 170 4.26 -18.92 -3.55
N GLY A 171 3.34 -18.79 -4.51
CA GLY A 171 2.36 -19.84 -4.79
C GLY A 171 1.15 -19.35 -5.55
N SER A 172 0.00 -19.90 -5.22
CA SER A 172 -1.31 -19.51 -5.74
C SER A 172 -2.22 -19.08 -4.59
N PHE A 173 -2.89 -17.95 -4.77
CA PHE A 173 -3.69 -17.32 -3.73
C PHE A 173 -5.13 -17.11 -4.20
N ALA A 174 -6.07 -17.16 -3.26
CA ALA A 174 -7.46 -16.87 -3.55
C ALA A 174 -7.63 -15.35 -3.71
N HIS A 175 -7.99 -14.92 -4.92
CA HIS A 175 -8.35 -13.54 -5.22
C HIS A 175 -9.83 -13.34 -4.90
N GLY A 176 -10.14 -13.17 -3.62
CA GLY A 176 -11.48 -12.89 -3.14
C GLY A 176 -11.53 -11.57 -2.37
N ARG A 177 -12.47 -11.45 -1.45
CA ARG A 177 -12.46 -10.41 -0.43
C ARG A 177 -11.31 -10.71 0.54
N GLU A 178 -10.18 -10.11 0.28
CA GLU A 178 -8.89 -10.44 0.92
C GLU A 178 -8.89 -10.13 2.41
N GLU A 179 -9.74 -9.21 2.85
CA GLU A 179 -9.96 -8.90 4.26
C GLU A 179 -10.50 -10.11 5.05
N ASP A 180 -11.19 -11.03 4.38
CA ASP A 180 -11.83 -12.19 5.01
C ASP A 180 -10.88 -13.39 5.17
N ASN A 181 -9.69 -13.37 4.54
CA ASN A 181 -8.80 -14.52 4.49
C ASN A 181 -7.56 -14.42 5.38
N LEU A 182 -7.12 -13.20 5.70
CA LEU A 182 -5.99 -12.96 6.58
C LEU A 182 -6.46 -12.42 7.93
N PHE A 183 -6.05 -13.09 9.00
CA PHE A 183 -6.34 -12.68 10.38
C PHE A 183 -5.03 -12.43 11.10
N VAL A 184 -4.86 -11.22 11.62
CA VAL A 184 -3.72 -10.85 12.47
C VAL A 184 -4.28 -10.32 13.78
N ASN A 185 -4.04 -11.05 14.85
CA ASN A 185 -4.49 -10.70 16.19
C ASN A 185 -3.30 -10.24 17.03
N TYR A 186 -3.51 -9.23 17.86
CA TYR A 186 -2.56 -8.77 18.87
C TYR A 186 -3.31 -8.24 20.08
N HIS A 187 -2.85 -8.52 21.30
CA HIS A 187 -3.49 -8.10 22.55
C HIS A 187 -5.03 -8.28 22.54
N ASN A 188 -5.52 -9.42 22.04
CA ASN A 188 -6.94 -9.72 21.89
C ASN A 188 -7.72 -8.76 20.96
N LYS A 189 -7.03 -8.01 20.08
CA LYS A 189 -7.62 -7.16 19.06
C LYS A 189 -7.31 -7.72 17.67
N LEU A 190 -8.23 -7.55 16.74
CA LEU A 190 -8.00 -7.85 15.33
C LEU A 190 -7.34 -6.64 14.66
N ALA A 191 -6.21 -6.86 14.01
CA ALA A 191 -5.57 -5.82 13.21
C ALA A 191 -6.40 -5.53 11.96
N SER A 192 -6.49 -4.28 11.58
CA SER A 192 -7.09 -3.90 10.31
C SER A 192 -6.08 -4.07 9.18
N ILE A 193 -6.47 -4.78 8.16
CA ILE A 193 -5.65 -5.10 7.00
C ILE A 193 -5.85 -4.04 5.93
N ASN A 194 -4.76 -3.51 5.39
CA ASN A 194 -4.76 -2.61 4.26
C ASN A 194 -4.22 -3.34 3.03
N LEU A 195 -4.99 -3.34 1.95
CA LEU A 195 -4.53 -3.82 0.66
C LEU A 195 -3.70 -2.75 -0.02
N SER A 196 -2.44 -3.05 -0.25
CA SER A 196 -1.56 -2.17 -1.02
C SER A 196 -1.89 -2.30 -2.50
N LYS A 197 -2.68 -1.36 -3.03
CA LYS A 197 -2.92 -1.27 -4.47
C LYS A 197 -1.76 -0.51 -5.11
N LYS A 198 -0.96 -1.16 -5.93
CA LYS A 198 0.02 -0.47 -6.78
C LYS A 198 -0.72 0.26 -7.90
N TYR A 199 -0.89 1.56 -7.75
CA TYR A 199 -1.32 2.42 -8.85
C TYR A 199 -0.12 2.77 -9.71
N ILE A 200 -0.30 2.82 -11.05
CA ILE A 200 0.76 3.16 -12.01
C ILE A 200 0.38 4.44 -12.76
N GLY A 201 1.35 5.31 -13.01
CA GLY A 201 1.16 6.55 -13.78
C GLY A 201 0.30 7.59 -13.08
N MET A 202 -0.64 8.21 -13.80
CA MET A 202 -1.54 9.27 -13.28
C MET A 202 -2.37 8.81 -12.08
N ALA A 203 -2.78 7.53 -12.05
CA ALA A 203 -3.56 6.99 -10.94
C ALA A 203 -2.75 6.92 -9.64
N ALA A 204 -1.45 6.65 -9.71
CA ALA A 204 -0.56 6.68 -8.55
C ALA A 204 -0.40 8.09 -8.00
N LEU A 205 -0.18 9.09 -8.87
CA LEU A 205 -0.10 10.49 -8.48
C LEU A 205 -1.38 10.97 -7.82
N LEU A 206 -2.55 10.63 -8.39
CA LEU A 206 -3.83 10.99 -7.80
C LEU A 206 -4.07 10.30 -6.46
N ALA A 207 -3.67 9.04 -6.29
CA ALA A 207 -3.81 8.32 -5.03
C ALA A 207 -2.90 8.88 -3.94
N GLU A 208 -1.69 9.32 -4.30
CA GLU A 208 -0.71 9.88 -3.36
C GLU A 208 -1.02 11.33 -2.99
N TYR A 209 -1.45 12.14 -3.98
CA TYR A 209 -1.66 13.58 -3.83
C TYR A 209 -3.14 14.01 -3.87
N TYR A 210 -4.10 13.09 -3.65
CA TYR A 210 -5.52 13.43 -3.74
C TYR A 210 -5.94 14.53 -2.76
N ILE A 211 -5.36 14.58 -1.55
CA ILE A 211 -5.68 15.60 -0.55
C ILE A 211 -5.25 17.00 -1.01
N PRO A 212 -3.96 17.24 -1.37
CA PRO A 212 -3.54 18.55 -1.87
C PRO A 212 -4.24 18.94 -3.17
N PHE A 213 -4.51 17.97 -4.06
CA PHE A 213 -5.25 18.24 -5.30
C PHE A 213 -6.69 18.69 -5.03
N PHE A 214 -7.39 18.03 -4.11
CA PHE A 214 -8.74 18.40 -3.72
C PHE A 214 -8.78 19.76 -3.02
N ALA A 215 -7.80 20.06 -2.17
CA ALA A 215 -7.66 21.36 -1.52
C ALA A 215 -7.43 22.49 -2.53
N LEU A 216 -6.59 22.28 -3.55
CA LEU A 216 -6.38 23.24 -4.64
C LEU A 216 -7.66 23.46 -5.47
N LEU A 217 -8.41 22.40 -5.76
CA LEU A 217 -9.66 22.48 -6.50
C LEU A 217 -10.71 23.28 -5.71
N LEU A 218 -10.84 23.04 -4.42
CA LEU A 218 -11.73 23.82 -3.54
C LEU A 218 -11.32 25.29 -3.49
N MET A 219 -10.03 25.59 -3.36
CA MET A 219 -9.52 26.95 -3.41
C MET A 219 -9.88 27.63 -4.73
N PHE A 220 -9.72 26.94 -5.85
CA PHE A 220 -10.08 27.47 -7.16
C PHE A 220 -11.57 27.78 -7.27
N ILE A 221 -12.45 26.92 -6.77
CA ILE A 221 -13.91 27.13 -6.75
C ILE A 221 -14.28 28.37 -5.92
N VAL A 222 -13.70 28.51 -4.71
CA VAL A 222 -13.98 29.65 -3.82
C VAL A 222 -13.51 30.95 -4.44
N VAL A 223 -12.30 31.00 -5.00
CA VAL A 223 -11.73 32.18 -5.66
C VAL A 223 -12.56 32.56 -6.90
N SER A 224 -12.90 31.58 -7.73
CA SER A 224 -13.72 31.80 -8.92
C SER A 224 -15.12 32.32 -8.54
N GLY A 225 -15.77 31.74 -7.54
CA GLY A 225 -17.06 32.18 -7.02
C GLY A 225 -17.04 33.64 -6.51
N TYR A 226 -15.96 34.00 -5.79
CA TYR A 226 -15.76 35.37 -5.35
C TYR A 226 -15.64 36.37 -6.52
N TYR A 227 -14.85 36.03 -7.55
CA TYR A 227 -14.72 36.91 -8.72
C TYR A 227 -16.03 37.05 -9.49
N ILE A 228 -16.81 35.98 -9.66
CA ILE A 228 -18.11 36.01 -10.35
C ILE A 228 -19.06 36.90 -9.58
N THR A 229 -19.18 36.78 -8.25
CA THR A 229 -20.07 37.60 -7.43
C THR A 229 -19.68 39.07 -7.45
N LYS A 230 -18.38 39.37 -7.38
CA LYS A 230 -17.88 40.75 -7.46
C LYS A 230 -18.14 41.39 -8.82
N TYR A 231 -17.94 40.62 -9.90
CA TYR A 231 -18.25 41.10 -11.26
C TYR A 231 -19.72 41.37 -11.44
N ALA A 232 -20.59 40.51 -10.97
CA ALA A 232 -22.04 40.72 -11.00
C ALA A 232 -22.50 41.94 -10.19
N GLN A 233 -21.89 42.22 -9.03
CA GLN A 233 -22.18 43.42 -8.23
C GLN A 233 -21.74 44.71 -8.94
N ASN A 234 -20.59 44.70 -9.63
CA ASN A 234 -20.13 45.88 -10.36
C ASN A 234 -21.00 46.18 -11.60
N ALA A 235 -21.39 45.15 -12.36
CA ALA A 235 -22.29 45.29 -13.49
C ALA A 235 -23.67 45.84 -13.07
N ASN A 236 -24.19 45.43 -11.92
CA ASN A 236 -25.45 45.97 -11.40
C ASN A 236 -25.33 47.43 -10.95
N LYS A 237 -24.16 47.89 -10.48
CA LYS A 237 -23.93 49.30 -10.11
C LYS A 237 -23.83 50.20 -11.35
N GLU A 238 -23.17 49.75 -12.42
CA GLU A 238 -23.10 50.50 -13.68
C GLU A 238 -24.48 50.66 -14.30
N ASN A 239 -25.29 49.60 -14.35
CA ASN A 239 -26.65 49.67 -14.87
C ASN A 239 -27.60 50.56 -14.02
N ALA A 240 -27.33 50.73 -12.72
CA ALA A 240 -28.09 51.62 -11.86
C ALA A 240 -27.69 53.12 -12.01
N SER A 241 -26.44 53.41 -12.42
CA SER A 241 -25.98 54.78 -12.68
C SER A 241 -26.42 55.34 -14.03
N ASP A 242 -26.67 54.47 -15.02
CA ASP A 242 -27.12 54.87 -16.35
C ASP A 242 -28.64 55.13 -16.43
N ASN A 243 -29.40 54.82 -15.39
CA ASN A 243 -30.84 55.01 -15.31
C ASN A 243 -31.26 56.22 -14.42
N CYS A 244 -30.33 57.04 -13.95
CA CYS A 244 -30.53 58.33 -13.30
C CYS A 244 -30.09 59.48 -14.19
#